data_c78c3d50a43f77f6c5685c1ed8bc0a43
#
_entry.id   c78c3d50a43f77f6c5685c1ed8bc0a43
#
_cell.length_a   1.000
_cell.length_b   1.000
_cell.length_c   1.000
_cell.angle_alpha   90.00
_cell.angle_beta   90.00
_cell.angle_gamma   90.00
#
_symmetry.space_group_name_H-M   'P 1'
#
loop_
_entity.id
_entity.type
_entity.pdbx_description
1 polymer ?
#
loop_
_entity_poly.entity_id
_entity_poly.type
_entity_poly.pdbx_seq_one_letter_code
_entity_poly.pdbx_strand_id
1 'polypeptide(L)' 'MKIIANNYKPNEIIKIIREWSEKTQQEFAENLGKNKNTIQSWELGRNKMTLNTLMEIAKKENLIITIERK' A
#
# COMPACT_ATOMS: atom_id res chain seq x y z
N MET A 1 -1.37 -14.02 5.06
CA MET A 1 -0.83 -13.76 3.71
C MET A 1 0.50 -13.04 3.84
N LYS A 2 1.39 -13.27 2.90
CA LYS A 2 2.75 -12.76 3.02
C LYS A 2 3.37 -12.60 1.64
N ILE A 3 4.11 -11.51 1.43
CA ILE A 3 4.91 -11.34 0.22
C ILE A 3 6.33 -10.92 0.61
N ILE A 4 7.26 -11.15 -0.30
CA ILE A 4 8.61 -10.63 -0.18
C ILE A 4 8.65 -9.38 -1.06
N ALA A 5 8.71 -8.21 -0.42
CA ALA A 5 8.59 -6.93 -1.11
C ALA A 5 9.64 -6.72 -2.20
N ASN A 6 10.83 -7.33 -2.05
CA ASN A 6 11.90 -7.24 -3.05
C ASN A 6 11.48 -7.75 -4.43
N ASN A 7 10.46 -8.61 -4.50
CA ASN A 7 10.01 -9.21 -5.75
C ASN A 7 8.97 -8.37 -6.49
N TYR A 8 8.60 -7.21 -5.94
CA TYR A 8 7.51 -6.39 -6.47
C TYR A 8 7.93 -4.94 -6.60
N LYS A 9 7.25 -4.20 -7.47
CA LYS A 9 7.38 -2.76 -7.58
C LYS A 9 6.49 -2.10 -6.51
N PRO A 10 6.82 -0.89 -6.03
CA PRO A 10 5.99 -0.20 -5.05
C PRO A 10 4.52 -0.08 -5.45
N ASN A 11 4.24 0.18 -6.73
CA ASN A 11 2.86 0.28 -7.20
C ASN A 11 2.12 -1.05 -7.14
N GLU A 12 2.83 -2.17 -7.28
CA GLU A 12 2.23 -3.49 -7.14
C GLU A 12 1.95 -3.80 -5.67
N ILE A 13 2.86 -3.40 -4.78
CA ILE A 13 2.71 -3.64 -3.35
C ILE A 13 1.47 -2.95 -2.79
N ILE A 14 1.25 -1.69 -3.15
CA ILE A 14 0.08 -0.95 -2.64
C ILE A 14 -1.23 -1.58 -3.11
N LYS A 15 -1.26 -2.05 -4.35
CA LYS A 15 -2.43 -2.73 -4.88
C LYS A 15 -2.70 -4.05 -4.16
N ILE A 16 -1.65 -4.83 -3.90
CA ILE A 16 -1.77 -6.10 -3.15
C ILE A 16 -2.33 -5.84 -1.75
N ILE A 17 -1.81 -4.83 -1.06
CA ILE A 17 -2.28 -4.46 0.28
C ILE A 17 -3.76 -4.10 0.24
N ARG A 18 -4.18 -3.30 -0.73
CA ARG A 18 -5.58 -2.92 -0.87
C ARG A 18 -6.46 -4.14 -1.12
N GLU A 19 -6.02 -5.04 -1.99
CA GLU A 19 -6.76 -6.27 -2.31
C GLU A 19 -6.89 -7.18 -1.08
N TRP A 20 -5.83 -7.27 -0.26
CA TRP A 20 -5.90 -8.02 1.00
C TRP A 20 -6.92 -7.42 1.96
N SER A 21 -7.11 -6.10 1.91
CA SER A 21 -8.08 -5.39 2.75
C SER A 21 -9.51 -5.52 2.23
N GLU A 22 -9.69 -6.11 1.04
CA GLU A 22 -10.98 -6.26 0.37
C GLU A 22 -11.70 -4.92 0.20
N LYS A 23 -10.93 -3.87 -0.11
CA LYS A 23 -11.45 -2.51 -0.28
C LYS A 23 -11.31 -2.06 -1.72
N THR A 24 -12.27 -1.24 -2.16
CA THR A 24 -12.14 -0.50 -3.41
C THR A 24 -11.11 0.61 -3.22
N GLN A 25 -10.67 1.22 -4.30
CA GLN A 25 -9.76 2.37 -4.22
C GLN A 25 -10.38 3.51 -3.40
N GLN A 26 -11.68 3.74 -3.56
CA GLN A 26 -12.40 4.78 -2.82
C GLN A 26 -12.43 4.48 -1.32
N GLU A 27 -12.78 3.26 -0.95
CA GLU A 27 -12.84 2.85 0.45
C GLU A 27 -11.46 2.91 1.12
N PHE A 28 -10.44 2.47 0.40
CA PHE A 28 -9.07 2.49 0.90
C PHE A 28 -8.59 3.93 1.11
N ALA A 29 -8.89 4.81 0.15
CA ALA A 29 -8.56 6.23 0.25
C ALA A 29 -9.24 6.87 1.47
N GLU A 30 -10.53 6.63 1.65
CA GLU A 30 -11.28 7.16 2.79
C GLU A 30 -10.66 6.73 4.12
N ASN A 31 -10.29 5.46 4.23
CA ASN A 31 -9.66 4.93 5.44
C ASN A 31 -8.33 5.61 5.75
N LEU A 32 -7.62 6.06 4.73
CA LEU A 32 -6.31 6.70 4.88
C LEU A 32 -6.39 8.24 4.94
N GLY A 33 -7.58 8.82 4.82
CA GLY A 33 -7.73 10.26 4.74
C GLY A 33 -7.18 10.86 3.45
N LYS A 34 -7.18 10.08 2.37
CA LYS A 34 -6.72 10.48 1.05
C LYS A 34 -7.90 10.47 0.08
N ASN A 35 -7.70 10.97 -1.14
CA ASN A 35 -8.72 10.83 -2.17
C ASN A 35 -8.41 9.64 -3.09
N LYS A 36 -9.43 9.19 -3.81
CA LYS A 36 -9.32 8.06 -4.72
C LYS A 36 -8.21 8.25 -5.76
N ASN A 37 -8.07 9.48 -6.28
CA ASN A 37 -7.08 9.76 -7.31
C ASN A 37 -5.65 9.54 -6.81
N THR A 38 -5.39 9.77 -5.54
CA THR A 38 -4.09 9.51 -4.93
C THR A 38 -3.78 8.01 -4.96
N ILE A 39 -4.75 7.19 -4.55
CA ILE A 39 -4.58 5.72 -4.56
C ILE A 39 -4.39 5.22 -5.98
N GLN A 40 -5.21 5.68 -6.91
CA GLN A 40 -5.11 5.31 -8.31
C GLN A 40 -3.73 5.68 -8.88
N SER A 41 -3.25 6.87 -8.57
CA SER A 41 -1.95 7.36 -9.01
C SER A 41 -0.80 6.49 -8.48
N TRP A 42 -0.88 6.07 -7.23
CA TRP A 42 0.11 5.15 -6.66
C TRP A 42 0.09 3.80 -7.36
N GLU A 43 -1.09 3.23 -7.58
CA GLU A 43 -1.23 1.91 -8.22
C GLU A 43 -0.82 1.91 -9.68
N LEU A 44 -0.95 3.05 -10.36
CA LEU A 44 -0.49 3.21 -11.74
C LEU A 44 1.00 3.55 -11.84
N GLY A 45 1.64 3.81 -10.72
CA GLY A 45 3.06 4.17 -10.70
C GLY A 45 3.36 5.59 -11.14
N ARG A 46 2.35 6.46 -11.20
CA ARG A 46 2.51 7.86 -11.60
C ARG A 46 3.16 8.69 -10.50
N ASN A 47 2.74 8.47 -9.26
CA ASN A 47 3.31 9.10 -8.08
C ASN A 47 3.81 8.01 -7.15
N LYS A 48 4.92 8.28 -6.50
CA LYS A 48 5.52 7.32 -5.57
C LYS A 48 5.03 7.57 -4.15
N MET A 49 4.70 6.50 -3.47
CA MET A 49 4.37 6.53 -2.06
C MET A 49 5.66 6.61 -1.25
N THR A 50 5.68 7.42 -0.20
CA THR A 50 6.84 7.48 0.68
C THR A 50 6.85 6.30 1.65
N LEU A 51 8.02 6.00 2.20
CA LEU A 51 8.13 4.98 3.24
C LEU A 51 7.25 5.35 4.45
N ASN A 52 7.22 6.63 4.80
CA ASN A 52 6.40 7.10 5.91
C ASN A 52 4.92 6.77 5.69
N THR A 53 4.42 6.99 4.48
CA THR A 53 3.04 6.65 4.12
C THR A 53 2.80 5.15 4.21
N LEU A 54 3.75 4.34 3.75
CA LEU A 54 3.63 2.88 3.85
C LEU A 54 3.53 2.45 5.31
N MET A 55 4.31 3.06 6.20
CA MET A 55 4.25 2.76 7.63
C MET A 55 2.90 3.13 8.23
N GLU A 56 2.30 4.25 7.80
CA GLU A 56 0.95 4.65 8.22
C GLU A 56 -0.10 3.64 7.76
N ILE A 57 0.01 3.19 6.52
CA ILE A 57 -0.89 2.19 5.95
C ILE A 57 -0.78 0.89 6.75
N ALA A 58 0.44 0.46 7.06
CA ALA A 58 0.67 -0.76 7.83
C ALA A 58 -0.02 -0.69 9.18
N LYS A 59 0.05 0.45 9.84
CA LYS A 59 -0.59 0.64 11.14
C LYS A 59 -2.12 0.55 11.02
N LYS A 60 -2.70 1.17 10.01
CA LYS A 60 -4.15 1.18 9.83
C LYS A 60 -4.72 -0.15 9.35
N GLU A 61 -3.96 -0.88 8.55
CA GLU A 61 -4.40 -2.14 7.97
C GLU A 61 -3.87 -3.38 8.71
N ASN A 62 -3.27 -3.19 9.87
CA ASN A 62 -2.70 -4.27 10.68
C ASN A 62 -1.69 -5.12 9.90
N LEU A 63 -0.78 -4.47 9.20
CA LEU A 63 0.29 -5.13 8.46
C LEU A 63 1.58 -5.12 9.27
N ILE A 64 2.38 -6.16 9.08
CA ILE A 64 3.73 -6.23 9.63
C ILE A 64 4.70 -5.98 8.50
N ILE A 65 5.58 -4.99 8.66
CA ILE A 65 6.65 -4.74 7.70
C ILE A 65 7.95 -5.20 8.36
N THR A 66 8.62 -6.12 7.70
CA THR A 66 9.85 -6.73 8.22
C THR A 66 11.00 -6.50 7.25
N ILE A 67 12.17 -6.22 7.78
CA ILE A 67 13.40 -6.12 7.00
C ILE A 67 14.38 -7.15 7.57
N GLU A 68 14.86 -8.03 6.70
CA GLU A 68 15.78 -9.08 7.10
C GLU A 68 17.09 -8.94 6.33
N ARG A 69 18.21 -9.22 7.02
CA ARG A 69 19.51 -9.31 6.36
C ARG A 69 19.61 -10.67 5.69
N LYS A 70 20.07 -10.66 4.45
CA LYS A 70 20.30 -11.89 3.70
C LYS A 70 21.43 -12.70 4.29
#